data_07c9f580c5c73bd269996416ca9b0d5d
#
_entry.id   07c9f580c5c73bd269996416ca9b0d5d
#
_cell.length_a   1.000
_cell.length_b   1.000
_cell.length_c   1.000
_cell.angle_alpha   90.00
_cell.angle_beta   90.00
_cell.angle_gamma   90.00
#
_symmetry.space_group_name_H-M   'P 1'
#
loop_
_entity.id
_entity.type
_entity.pdbx_description
1 polymer ?
#
loop_
_entity_poly.entity_id
_entity_poly.type
_entity_poly.pdbx_seq_one_letter_code
_entity_poly.pdbx_strand_id
1 'polypeptide(L)'
;MDSHTHLVFGGDRSSEFVQRCAGADYEDIAAAGGGIRASVRMTRETSLEDLVDQARPRLARMMAAGSTTIEIKSGYGLDLETELRMLRAIRELARDCPAQIVATFMGAHETPDEYRQDKAGYLKLVCEEMIPAVAEEGLAEFCDVFCERGVFDPDESRMVLEAGKRHGLKPKIHADEMAASGGSTVAAEVGAVSADHLMKTPPEGIAAMKEAGVVATLLPGTTFYLSKPGYAPARQMLDSGLRVALATDRNPGSCTVESMLLIIGLAVQRMGMTPIEAIEASTFGGAFALGREKSCGSLETGKRADLILWDAADENQLVYEFANNLKRSVWAGGRRISDATANS
;
A
#
# COMPACT_ATOMS: atom_id res chain seq x y z
N MET A 1 -4.35 -11.16 -1.81
CA MET A 1 -4.85 -9.79 -1.62
C MET A 1 -3.65 -8.86 -1.58
N ASP A 2 -3.84 -7.58 -1.89
CA ASP A 2 -2.76 -6.60 -1.79
C ASP A 2 -3.33 -5.36 -1.09
N SER A 3 -3.00 -5.19 0.17
CA SER A 3 -3.62 -4.22 1.07
C SER A 3 -2.88 -2.88 1.15
N HIS A 4 -1.90 -2.66 0.25
CA HIS A 4 -1.15 -1.42 0.19
C HIS A 4 -0.49 -1.23 -1.18
N THR A 5 -1.02 -0.32 -1.99
CA THR A 5 -0.39 0.09 -3.26
C THR A 5 -0.62 1.58 -3.55
N HIS A 6 0.28 2.17 -4.36
CA HIS A 6 0.15 3.48 -4.97
C HIS A 6 0.15 3.32 -6.49
N LEU A 7 -0.80 2.55 -7.01
CA LEU A 7 -0.83 2.07 -8.40
C LEU A 7 -1.10 3.18 -9.43
N VAL A 8 -1.86 4.22 -9.01
CA VAL A 8 -2.25 5.35 -9.88
C VAL A 8 -1.24 6.48 -9.75
N PHE A 9 -0.51 6.73 -10.80
CA PHE A 9 0.47 7.82 -10.94
C PHE A 9 0.80 8.06 -12.40
N GLY A 10 1.23 9.30 -12.74
CA GLY A 10 1.73 9.67 -14.05
C GLY A 10 3.21 9.35 -14.25
N GLY A 11 3.59 8.93 -15.43
CA GLY A 11 4.99 8.68 -15.80
C GLY A 11 5.64 7.46 -15.13
N ASP A 12 6.98 7.49 -15.04
CA ASP A 12 7.79 6.48 -14.35
C ASP A 12 9.07 7.09 -13.78
N ARG A 13 9.80 6.33 -12.97
CA ARG A 13 11.07 6.74 -12.37
C ARG A 13 12.22 5.79 -12.70
N SER A 14 12.17 5.17 -13.89
CA SER A 14 13.20 4.21 -14.33
C SER A 14 14.59 4.85 -14.46
N SER A 15 14.66 6.12 -14.85
CA SER A 15 15.93 6.87 -14.90
C SER A 15 16.57 7.06 -13.52
N GLU A 16 15.78 7.30 -12.48
CA GLU A 16 16.27 7.39 -11.09
C GLU A 16 16.74 6.01 -10.59
N PHE A 17 16.06 4.94 -10.98
CA PHE A 17 16.51 3.58 -10.67
C PHE A 17 17.92 3.33 -11.22
N VAL A 18 18.19 3.72 -12.46
CA VAL A 18 19.53 3.60 -13.08
C VAL A 18 20.56 4.44 -12.33
N GLN A 19 20.23 5.69 -11.96
CA GLN A 19 21.14 6.54 -11.18
C GLN A 19 21.47 5.92 -9.81
N ARG A 20 20.50 5.36 -9.13
CA ARG A 20 20.68 4.66 -7.85
C ARG A 20 21.56 3.43 -8.01
N CYS A 21 21.37 2.62 -9.06
CA CYS A 21 22.25 1.50 -9.39
C CYS A 21 23.70 1.95 -9.71
N ALA A 22 23.88 3.15 -10.21
CA ALA A 22 25.19 3.76 -10.45
C ALA A 22 25.83 4.39 -9.20
N GLY A 23 25.15 4.32 -8.04
CA GLY A 23 25.70 4.78 -6.75
C GLY A 23 25.22 6.15 -6.30
N ALA A 24 24.29 6.80 -7.03
CA ALA A 24 23.69 8.04 -6.55
C ALA A 24 22.89 7.78 -5.28
N ASP A 25 23.05 8.62 -4.28
CA ASP A 25 22.29 8.56 -3.04
C ASP A 25 20.94 9.31 -3.14
N TYR A 26 20.19 9.29 -2.05
CA TYR A 26 18.88 9.94 -2.00
C TYR A 26 18.99 11.47 -2.19
N GLU A 27 20.04 12.08 -1.64
CA GLU A 27 20.25 13.53 -1.71
C GLU A 27 20.62 13.95 -3.13
N ASP A 28 21.47 13.20 -3.83
CA ASP A 28 21.82 13.41 -5.23
C ASP A 28 20.58 13.39 -6.14
N ILE A 29 19.72 12.36 -5.94
CA ILE A 29 18.48 12.19 -6.71
C ILE A 29 17.51 13.34 -6.41
N ALA A 30 17.35 13.71 -5.15
CA ALA A 30 16.47 14.80 -4.73
C ALA A 30 16.96 16.16 -5.26
N ALA A 31 18.28 16.42 -5.22
CA ALA A 31 18.91 17.64 -5.77
C ALA A 31 18.71 17.75 -7.28
N ALA A 32 18.71 16.62 -7.99
CA ALA A 32 18.40 16.56 -9.43
C ALA A 32 16.88 16.72 -9.73
N GLY A 33 16.06 17.00 -8.72
CA GLY A 33 14.61 17.16 -8.86
C GLY A 33 13.83 15.83 -8.96
N GLY A 34 14.43 14.74 -8.54
CA GLY A 34 13.84 13.41 -8.43
C GLY A 34 13.05 13.19 -7.13
N GLY A 35 12.88 11.93 -6.78
CA GLY A 35 12.13 11.53 -5.59
C GLY A 35 10.62 11.63 -5.78
N ILE A 36 9.88 11.71 -4.69
CA ILE A 36 8.41 11.82 -4.70
C ILE A 36 7.94 13.05 -5.51
N ARG A 37 8.73 14.14 -5.52
CA ARG A 37 8.43 15.36 -6.28
C ARG A 37 8.34 15.13 -7.77
N ALA A 38 9.19 14.26 -8.32
CA ALA A 38 9.09 13.90 -9.74
C ALA A 38 7.76 13.19 -10.02
N SER A 39 7.34 12.27 -9.15
CA SER A 39 6.03 11.63 -9.26
C SER A 39 4.88 12.64 -9.16
N VAL A 40 4.96 13.58 -8.23
CA VAL A 40 3.95 14.64 -8.07
C VAL A 40 3.83 15.49 -9.34
N ARG A 41 4.95 16.01 -9.88
CA ARG A 41 4.93 16.81 -11.12
C ARG A 41 4.29 16.03 -12.26
N MET A 42 4.78 14.81 -12.54
CA MET A 42 4.24 13.98 -13.62
C MET A 42 2.77 13.67 -13.43
N THR A 43 2.31 13.41 -12.20
CA THR A 43 0.91 13.11 -11.93
C THR A 43 0.01 14.34 -12.08
N ARG A 44 0.47 15.51 -11.66
CA ARG A 44 -0.24 16.79 -11.85
C ARG A 44 -0.43 17.13 -13.33
N GLU A 45 0.54 16.81 -14.17
CA GLU A 45 0.52 17.03 -15.62
C GLU A 45 -0.30 15.99 -16.38
N THR A 46 -0.69 14.87 -15.74
CA THR A 46 -1.39 13.75 -16.38
C THR A 46 -2.90 13.93 -16.27
N SER A 47 -3.62 13.77 -17.38
CA SER A 47 -5.08 13.82 -17.41
C SER A 47 -5.72 12.64 -16.66
N LEU A 48 -7.02 12.74 -16.33
CA LEU A 48 -7.77 11.62 -15.74
C LEU A 48 -7.72 10.37 -16.65
N GLU A 49 -7.92 10.55 -17.93
CA GLU A 49 -7.93 9.48 -18.93
C GLU A 49 -6.56 8.81 -19.00
N ASP A 50 -5.49 9.59 -19.11
CA ASP A 50 -4.12 9.07 -19.14
C ASP A 50 -3.72 8.37 -17.84
N LEU A 51 -4.17 8.84 -16.67
CA LEU A 51 -3.95 8.16 -15.38
C LEU A 51 -4.59 6.77 -15.38
N VAL A 52 -5.82 6.66 -15.89
CA VAL A 52 -6.53 5.38 -16.03
C VAL A 52 -5.79 4.46 -17.01
N ASP A 53 -5.41 4.97 -18.19
CA ASP A 53 -4.75 4.18 -19.23
C ASP A 53 -3.37 3.69 -18.79
N GLN A 54 -2.60 4.49 -18.07
CA GLN A 54 -1.32 4.09 -17.50
C GLN A 54 -1.46 3.08 -16.35
N ALA A 55 -2.50 3.20 -15.53
CA ALA A 55 -2.72 2.31 -14.38
C ALA A 55 -3.33 0.95 -14.78
N ARG A 56 -4.15 0.91 -15.83
CA ARG A 56 -4.85 -0.30 -16.31
C ARG A 56 -3.92 -1.50 -16.56
N PRO A 57 -2.79 -1.38 -17.30
CA PRO A 57 -1.87 -2.49 -17.48
C PRO A 57 -1.17 -2.92 -16.19
N ARG A 58 -0.89 -2.00 -15.26
CA ARG A 58 -0.34 -2.33 -13.93
C ARG A 58 -1.34 -3.18 -13.14
N LEU A 59 -2.59 -2.75 -13.10
CA LEU A 59 -3.69 -3.47 -12.45
C LEU A 59 -3.90 -4.86 -13.07
N ALA A 60 -3.87 -4.96 -14.39
CA ALA A 60 -4.01 -6.22 -15.10
C ALA A 60 -2.90 -7.22 -14.74
N ARG A 61 -1.63 -6.77 -14.63
CA ARG A 61 -0.52 -7.63 -14.21
C ARG A 61 -0.65 -8.07 -12.75
N MET A 62 -1.08 -7.20 -11.84
CA MET A 62 -1.34 -7.58 -10.44
C MET A 62 -2.44 -8.63 -10.32
N MET A 63 -3.54 -8.46 -11.07
CA MET A 63 -4.60 -9.48 -11.13
C MET A 63 -4.08 -10.79 -11.72
N ALA A 64 -3.34 -10.71 -12.82
CA ALA A 64 -2.71 -11.88 -13.43
C ALA A 64 -1.70 -12.54 -12.46
N ALA A 65 -1.04 -11.81 -11.57
CA ALA A 65 -0.21 -12.34 -10.52
C ALA A 65 -0.99 -12.94 -9.32
N GLY A 66 -2.31 -12.77 -9.26
CA GLY A 66 -3.18 -13.38 -8.25
C GLY A 66 -3.84 -12.43 -7.26
N SER A 67 -3.65 -11.11 -7.39
CA SER A 67 -4.31 -10.15 -6.49
C SER A 67 -5.75 -9.93 -6.94
N THR A 68 -6.72 -10.32 -6.09
CA THR A 68 -8.17 -10.25 -6.36
C THR A 68 -8.87 -9.19 -5.53
N THR A 69 -8.21 -8.65 -4.53
CA THR A 69 -8.58 -7.43 -3.79
C THR A 69 -7.33 -6.58 -3.66
N ILE A 70 -7.42 -5.32 -4.09
CA ILE A 70 -6.26 -4.42 -4.21
C ILE A 70 -6.65 -3.06 -3.63
N GLU A 71 -5.89 -2.59 -2.65
CA GLU A 71 -5.97 -1.20 -2.20
C GLU A 71 -5.17 -0.32 -3.15
N ILE A 72 -5.72 0.84 -3.49
CA ILE A 72 -5.03 1.87 -4.26
C ILE A 72 -5.15 3.19 -3.54
N LYS A 73 -4.00 3.76 -3.15
CA LYS A 73 -3.90 5.05 -2.48
C LYS A 73 -3.68 6.18 -3.51
N SER A 74 -4.21 7.37 -3.24
CA SER A 74 -3.78 8.62 -3.87
C SER A 74 -2.43 9.07 -3.27
N GLY A 75 -2.10 10.35 -3.29
CA GLY A 75 -0.92 10.89 -2.59
C GLY A 75 0.23 11.32 -3.50
N TYR A 76 -0.01 11.41 -4.81
CA TYR A 76 0.91 12.05 -5.74
C TYR A 76 0.32 13.31 -6.40
N GLY A 77 -0.84 13.77 -5.93
CA GLY A 77 -1.39 15.06 -6.30
C GLY A 77 -0.86 16.16 -5.42
N LEU A 78 -1.05 16.00 -4.13
CA LEU A 78 -0.72 16.95 -3.07
C LEU A 78 -1.37 18.34 -3.28
N ASP A 79 -2.43 18.37 -4.06
CA ASP A 79 -3.37 19.48 -4.21
C ASP A 79 -4.80 18.93 -4.37
N LEU A 80 -5.80 19.76 -4.10
CA LEU A 80 -7.20 19.33 -4.12
C LEU A 80 -7.63 18.72 -5.45
N GLU A 81 -7.32 19.41 -6.56
CA GLU A 81 -7.76 18.99 -7.89
C GLU A 81 -7.15 17.64 -8.30
N THR A 82 -5.85 17.49 -8.10
CA THR A 82 -5.13 16.29 -8.52
C THR A 82 -5.43 15.09 -7.62
N GLU A 83 -5.56 15.27 -6.31
CA GLU A 83 -5.96 14.20 -5.40
C GLU A 83 -7.36 13.65 -5.75
N LEU A 84 -8.33 14.54 -6.02
CA LEU A 84 -9.67 14.13 -6.49
C LEU A 84 -9.58 13.43 -7.86
N ARG A 85 -8.74 13.93 -8.78
CA ARG A 85 -8.52 13.30 -10.09
C ARG A 85 -7.94 11.91 -9.98
N MET A 86 -6.97 11.67 -9.09
CA MET A 86 -6.42 10.35 -8.80
C MET A 86 -7.48 9.39 -8.26
N LEU A 87 -8.27 9.83 -7.28
CA LEU A 87 -9.34 9.01 -6.70
C LEU A 87 -10.46 8.72 -7.71
N ARG A 88 -10.79 9.67 -8.57
CA ARG A 88 -11.73 9.45 -9.69
C ARG A 88 -11.17 8.43 -10.69
N ALA A 89 -9.84 8.45 -10.95
CA ALA A 89 -9.19 7.42 -11.78
C ALA A 89 -9.28 6.02 -11.13
N ILE A 90 -9.10 5.93 -9.80
CA ILE A 90 -9.29 4.67 -9.08
C ILE A 90 -10.73 4.17 -9.20
N ARG A 91 -11.73 5.05 -9.06
CA ARG A 91 -13.15 4.72 -9.23
C ARG A 91 -13.45 4.24 -10.66
N GLU A 92 -12.85 4.86 -11.67
CA GLU A 92 -13.01 4.46 -13.07
C GLU A 92 -12.38 3.08 -13.34
N LEU A 93 -11.20 2.81 -12.78
CA LEU A 93 -10.56 1.49 -12.86
C LEU A 93 -11.38 0.40 -12.17
N ALA A 94 -12.08 0.73 -11.10
CA ALA A 94 -12.90 -0.22 -10.35
C ALA A 94 -14.19 -0.63 -11.08
N ARG A 95 -14.71 0.18 -12.00
CA ARG A 95 -16.05 0.01 -12.62
C ARG A 95 -16.23 -1.34 -13.30
N ASP A 96 -15.25 -1.77 -14.10
CA ASP A 96 -15.30 -3.01 -14.87
C ASP A 96 -14.25 -4.04 -14.39
N CYS A 97 -13.62 -3.79 -13.25
CA CYS A 97 -12.57 -4.64 -12.71
C CYS A 97 -13.18 -5.88 -12.04
N PRO A 98 -12.76 -7.11 -12.40
CA PRO A 98 -13.19 -8.31 -11.68
C PRO A 98 -12.62 -8.40 -10.27
N ALA A 99 -11.45 -7.77 -10.00
CA ALA A 99 -10.92 -7.62 -8.66
C ALA A 99 -11.69 -6.56 -7.86
N GLN A 100 -11.72 -6.69 -6.55
CA GLN A 100 -12.24 -5.66 -5.67
C GLN A 100 -11.18 -4.57 -5.49
N ILE A 101 -11.51 -3.34 -5.84
CA ILE A 101 -10.64 -2.18 -5.64
C ILE A 101 -11.10 -1.41 -4.41
N VAL A 102 -10.16 -1.06 -3.55
CA VAL A 102 -10.38 -0.30 -2.32
C VAL A 102 -9.58 1.00 -2.42
N ALA A 103 -10.26 2.14 -2.41
CA ALA A 103 -9.64 3.44 -2.55
C ALA A 103 -9.28 4.04 -1.18
N THR A 104 -8.06 4.60 -1.07
CA THR A 104 -7.56 5.30 0.11
C THR A 104 -7.09 6.70 -0.28
N PHE A 105 -7.59 7.71 0.41
CA PHE A 105 -7.09 9.08 0.30
C PHE A 105 -5.81 9.24 1.10
N MET A 106 -4.77 9.81 0.48
CA MET A 106 -3.48 10.06 1.12
C MET A 106 -2.89 11.43 0.75
N GLY A 107 -3.67 12.51 0.83
CA GLY A 107 -3.16 13.86 0.60
C GLY A 107 -2.01 14.24 1.55
N ALA A 108 -1.94 13.64 2.72
CA ALA A 108 -0.83 13.81 3.66
C ALA A 108 0.31 12.78 3.43
N HIS A 109 0.79 12.66 2.20
CA HIS A 109 1.92 11.80 1.84
C HIS A 109 3.25 12.53 1.95
N GLU A 110 3.28 13.81 1.54
CA GLU A 110 4.42 14.71 1.64
C GLU A 110 3.90 16.16 1.66
N THR A 111 4.73 17.12 2.09
CA THR A 111 4.43 18.54 1.95
C THR A 111 4.92 19.01 0.58
N PRO A 112 4.03 19.50 -0.31
CA PRO A 112 4.44 19.92 -1.65
C PRO A 112 5.28 21.20 -1.62
N ASP A 113 6.02 21.45 -2.70
CA ASP A 113 7.03 22.52 -2.76
C ASP A 113 6.46 23.91 -2.45
N GLU A 114 5.23 24.18 -2.88
CA GLU A 114 4.54 25.45 -2.63
C GLU A 114 4.18 25.70 -1.17
N TYR A 115 4.12 24.65 -0.35
CA TYR A 115 3.83 24.73 1.10
C TYR A 115 5.04 24.45 1.99
N ARG A 116 6.26 24.36 1.46
CA ARG A 116 7.49 24.08 2.24
C ARG A 116 7.72 25.03 3.41
N GLN A 117 7.31 26.29 3.28
CA GLN A 117 7.45 27.31 4.31
C GLN A 117 6.16 27.49 5.12
N ASP A 118 5.07 26.79 4.77
CA ASP A 118 3.77 26.87 5.41
C ASP A 118 3.10 25.48 5.52
N LYS A 119 3.76 24.56 6.20
CA LYS A 119 3.25 23.20 6.44
C LYS A 119 1.89 23.22 7.16
N ALA A 120 1.69 24.19 8.06
CA ALA A 120 0.42 24.34 8.76
C ALA A 120 -0.73 24.71 7.80
N GLY A 121 -0.46 25.57 6.82
CA GLY A 121 -1.40 25.88 5.73
C GLY A 121 -1.71 24.67 4.89
N TYR A 122 -0.73 23.80 4.61
CA TYR A 122 -0.97 22.54 3.91
C TYR A 122 -1.85 21.58 4.70
N LEU A 123 -1.57 21.38 5.98
CA LEU A 123 -2.40 20.54 6.85
C LEU A 123 -3.84 21.06 6.94
N LYS A 124 -4.02 22.38 6.96
CA LYS A 124 -5.34 22.99 6.90
C LYS A 124 -6.05 22.65 5.59
N LEU A 125 -5.37 22.78 4.43
CA LEU A 125 -5.90 22.39 3.13
C LEU A 125 -6.33 20.91 3.11
N VAL A 126 -5.49 20.01 3.61
CA VAL A 126 -5.80 18.58 3.71
C VAL A 126 -7.05 18.34 4.57
N CYS A 127 -7.07 18.90 5.78
CA CYS A 127 -8.13 18.62 6.76
C CYS A 127 -9.45 19.34 6.49
N GLU A 128 -9.43 20.58 5.96
CA GLU A 128 -10.63 21.42 5.84
C GLU A 128 -11.19 21.48 4.40
N GLU A 129 -10.39 21.06 3.38
CA GLU A 129 -10.85 21.12 1.99
C GLU A 129 -10.77 19.74 1.30
N MET A 130 -9.60 19.08 1.31
CA MET A 130 -9.44 17.81 0.58
C MET A 130 -10.29 16.69 1.20
N ILE A 131 -10.17 16.44 2.50
CA ILE A 131 -10.92 15.36 3.19
C ILE A 131 -12.43 15.55 3.03
N PRO A 132 -13.02 16.74 3.28
CA PRO A 132 -14.43 16.98 3.03
C PRO A 132 -14.85 16.70 1.58
N ALA A 133 -14.09 17.18 0.59
CA ALA A 133 -14.40 16.97 -0.82
C ALA A 133 -14.35 15.48 -1.22
N VAL A 134 -13.36 14.74 -0.73
CA VAL A 134 -13.27 13.29 -0.93
C VAL A 134 -14.46 12.54 -0.34
N ALA A 135 -14.87 12.92 0.87
CA ALA A 135 -16.01 12.32 1.55
C ALA A 135 -17.35 12.68 0.88
N GLU A 136 -17.53 13.91 0.44
CA GLU A 136 -18.74 14.38 -0.25
C GLU A 136 -18.96 13.60 -1.57
N GLU A 137 -17.88 13.33 -2.33
CA GLU A 137 -17.96 12.54 -3.55
C GLU A 137 -17.96 11.02 -3.30
N GLY A 138 -17.73 10.56 -2.07
CA GLY A 138 -17.62 9.13 -1.74
C GLY A 138 -16.48 8.43 -2.48
N LEU A 139 -15.32 9.09 -2.61
CA LEU A 139 -14.22 8.64 -3.46
C LEU A 139 -13.26 7.66 -2.77
N ALA A 140 -13.25 7.63 -1.44
CA ALA A 140 -12.35 6.77 -0.67
C ALA A 140 -13.07 6.17 0.55
N GLU A 141 -12.58 5.02 1.01
CA GLU A 141 -13.04 4.37 2.25
C GLU A 141 -12.10 4.67 3.42
N PHE A 142 -10.85 4.98 3.10
CA PHE A 142 -9.78 5.18 4.08
C PHE A 142 -9.12 6.54 3.89
N CYS A 143 -8.55 7.05 5.00
CA CYS A 143 -7.63 8.18 5.03
C CYS A 143 -6.29 7.70 5.59
N ASP A 144 -5.21 8.03 4.91
CA ASP A 144 -3.84 7.63 5.27
C ASP A 144 -2.94 8.86 5.41
N VAL A 145 -1.88 8.74 6.20
CA VAL A 145 -0.86 9.77 6.42
C VAL A 145 0.51 9.14 6.56
N PHE A 146 1.56 9.82 6.08
CA PHE A 146 2.94 9.38 6.28
C PHE A 146 3.52 9.98 7.56
N CYS A 147 3.39 9.25 8.67
CA CYS A 147 3.95 9.61 9.96
C CYS A 147 5.42 9.23 10.04
N GLU A 148 6.29 10.16 9.68
CA GLU A 148 7.72 9.91 9.62
C GLU A 148 8.52 11.18 9.94
N ARG A 149 9.72 11.00 10.48
CA ARG A 149 10.63 12.11 10.78
C ARG A 149 10.93 12.92 9.51
N GLY A 150 10.63 14.22 9.57
CA GLY A 150 10.85 15.14 8.44
C GLY A 150 9.68 15.21 7.45
N VAL A 151 8.64 14.39 7.63
CA VAL A 151 7.38 14.43 6.85
C VAL A 151 6.26 14.96 7.75
N PHE A 152 5.42 14.09 8.33
CA PHE A 152 4.43 14.52 9.34
C PHE A 152 4.76 13.89 10.69
N ASP A 153 4.71 14.72 11.74
CA ASP A 153 4.93 14.25 13.10
C ASP A 153 3.68 13.54 13.69
N PRO A 154 3.77 12.93 14.90
CA PRO A 154 2.63 12.23 15.50
C PRO A 154 1.40 13.12 15.71
N ASP A 155 1.55 14.39 16.08
CA ASP A 155 0.41 15.29 16.35
C ASP A 155 -0.25 15.72 15.04
N GLU A 156 0.54 16.04 14.03
CA GLU A 156 0.09 16.35 12.68
C GLU A 156 -0.64 15.13 12.05
N SER A 157 -0.08 13.95 12.21
CA SER A 157 -0.67 12.69 11.71
C SER A 157 -1.99 12.38 12.39
N ARG A 158 -2.07 12.54 13.72
CA ARG A 158 -3.31 12.40 14.47
C ARG A 158 -4.37 13.39 14.00
N MET A 159 -4.00 14.65 13.76
CA MET A 159 -4.91 15.69 13.25
C MET A 159 -5.55 15.28 11.93
N VAL A 160 -4.76 14.80 10.97
CA VAL A 160 -5.24 14.34 9.65
C VAL A 160 -6.19 13.16 9.78
N LEU A 161 -5.79 12.13 10.56
CA LEU A 161 -6.59 10.91 10.71
C LEU A 161 -7.91 11.16 11.45
N GLU A 162 -7.89 12.00 12.47
CA GLU A 162 -9.12 12.42 13.17
C GLU A 162 -10.03 13.30 12.27
N ALA A 163 -9.45 14.11 11.36
CA ALA A 163 -10.24 14.79 10.35
C ALA A 163 -10.91 13.77 9.41
N GLY A 164 -10.18 12.78 8.91
CA GLY A 164 -10.73 11.69 8.11
C GLY A 164 -11.89 10.97 8.80
N LYS A 165 -11.72 10.59 10.08
CA LYS A 165 -12.76 9.94 10.89
C LYS A 165 -14.03 10.77 11.03
N ARG A 166 -13.90 12.09 11.24
CA ARG A 166 -15.09 12.99 11.32
C ARG A 166 -15.89 13.00 10.03
N HIS A 167 -15.27 12.72 8.89
CA HIS A 167 -15.91 12.63 7.58
C HIS A 167 -16.21 11.19 7.13
N GLY A 168 -16.11 10.21 8.05
CA GLY A 168 -16.50 8.82 7.79
C GLY A 168 -15.41 7.96 7.11
N LEU A 169 -14.19 8.48 6.90
CA LEU A 169 -13.06 7.72 6.39
C LEU A 169 -12.39 6.95 7.53
N LYS A 170 -12.03 5.69 7.28
CA LYS A 170 -11.33 4.86 8.28
C LYS A 170 -9.83 5.19 8.26
N PRO A 171 -9.17 5.30 9.43
CA PRO A 171 -7.76 5.63 9.48
C PRO A 171 -6.85 4.46 9.08
N LYS A 172 -5.82 4.75 8.30
CA LYS A 172 -4.62 3.95 8.05
C LYS A 172 -3.40 4.85 8.23
N ILE A 173 -2.20 4.29 8.36
CA ILE A 173 -1.00 5.10 8.59
C ILE A 173 0.25 4.41 8.05
N HIS A 174 1.09 5.11 7.29
CA HIS A 174 2.49 4.76 7.08
C HIS A 174 3.26 5.13 8.34
N ALA A 175 3.92 4.17 8.96
CA ALA A 175 4.47 4.33 10.29
C ALA A 175 5.85 3.69 10.43
N ASP A 176 6.76 4.40 11.11
CA ASP A 176 8.04 3.87 11.56
C ASP A 176 8.85 3.18 10.45
N GLU A 177 8.84 3.73 9.24
CA GLU A 177 9.55 3.17 8.08
C GLU A 177 11.06 3.45 8.15
N MET A 178 11.43 4.72 8.35
CA MET A 178 12.83 5.15 8.35
C MET A 178 13.38 5.29 9.77
N ALA A 179 12.54 5.70 10.71
CA ALA A 179 12.87 5.87 12.12
C ALA A 179 11.70 5.43 13.01
N ALA A 180 11.95 5.22 14.30
CA ALA A 180 10.90 5.10 15.32
C ALA A 180 10.26 6.48 15.54
N SER A 181 9.32 6.83 14.68
CA SER A 181 8.70 8.17 14.59
C SER A 181 7.44 8.31 15.43
N GLY A 182 7.01 7.22 16.11
CA GLY A 182 5.80 7.19 16.94
C GLY A 182 4.51 6.89 16.17
N GLY A 183 4.61 6.58 14.87
CA GLY A 183 3.46 6.29 14.03
C GLY A 183 2.65 5.08 14.51
N SER A 184 3.32 4.03 15.01
CA SER A 184 2.65 2.86 15.60
C SER A 184 1.83 3.20 16.84
N THR A 185 2.27 4.17 17.65
CA THR A 185 1.49 4.68 18.79
C THR A 185 0.28 5.47 18.32
N VAL A 186 0.46 6.36 17.37
CA VAL A 186 -0.66 7.11 16.74
C VAL A 186 -1.69 6.14 16.15
N ALA A 187 -1.24 5.08 15.45
CA ALA A 187 -2.13 4.05 14.91
C ALA A 187 -3.05 3.45 15.99
N ALA A 188 -2.48 3.10 17.15
CA ALA A 188 -3.24 2.57 18.26
C ALA A 188 -4.22 3.60 18.85
N GLU A 189 -3.78 4.84 19.05
CA GLU A 189 -4.58 5.91 19.65
C GLU A 189 -5.80 6.28 18.80
N VAL A 190 -5.64 6.36 17.47
CA VAL A 190 -6.75 6.70 16.57
C VAL A 190 -7.62 5.49 16.20
N GLY A 191 -7.23 4.28 16.61
CA GLY A 191 -7.89 3.03 16.21
C GLY A 191 -7.77 2.77 14.71
N ALA A 192 -6.56 2.90 14.17
CA ALA A 192 -6.31 2.65 12.76
C ALA A 192 -6.64 1.20 12.38
N VAL A 193 -7.15 1.00 11.17
CA VAL A 193 -7.40 -0.36 10.65
C VAL A 193 -6.08 -1.07 10.40
N SER A 194 -5.09 -0.37 9.84
CA SER A 194 -3.72 -0.87 9.72
C SER A 194 -2.69 0.22 9.94
N ALA A 195 -1.49 -0.21 10.35
CA ALA A 195 -0.26 0.56 10.31
C ALA A 195 0.71 -0.17 9.39
N ASP A 196 1.31 0.55 8.48
CA ASP A 196 1.99 0.00 7.31
C ASP A 196 3.50 0.34 7.39
N HIS A 197 4.40 -0.49 6.81
CA HIS A 197 5.87 -0.51 6.87
C HIS A 197 6.45 -1.08 8.17
N LEU A 198 6.45 -0.34 9.27
CA LEU A 198 6.81 -0.78 10.62
C LEU A 198 8.25 -1.31 10.77
N MET A 199 9.18 -0.87 9.94
CA MET A 199 10.56 -1.36 9.94
C MET A 199 11.32 -1.00 11.22
N LYS A 200 10.93 0.11 11.88
CA LYS A 200 11.58 0.65 13.08
C LYS A 200 10.66 0.70 14.30
N THR A 201 9.52 0.04 14.24
CA THR A 201 8.55 0.02 15.33
C THR A 201 9.15 -0.56 16.59
N PRO A 202 9.12 0.16 17.71
CA PRO A 202 9.63 -0.32 18.98
C PRO A 202 8.66 -1.32 19.63
N PRO A 203 9.12 -2.13 20.61
CA PRO A 203 8.28 -3.14 21.26
C PRO A 203 6.99 -2.59 21.89
N GLU A 204 7.05 -1.38 22.46
CA GLU A 204 5.87 -0.68 23.00
C GLU A 204 4.84 -0.34 21.93
N GLY A 205 5.29 0.04 20.73
CA GLY A 205 4.40 0.26 19.57
C GLY A 205 3.70 -1.03 19.10
N ILE A 206 4.45 -2.15 19.08
CA ILE A 206 3.87 -3.48 18.80
C ILE A 206 2.77 -3.83 19.81
N ALA A 207 3.05 -3.62 21.11
CA ALA A 207 2.10 -3.89 22.18
C ALA A 207 0.85 -3.01 22.07
N ALA A 208 1.02 -1.71 21.83
CA ALA A 208 -0.09 -0.76 21.68
C ALA A 208 -1.00 -1.12 20.48
N MET A 209 -0.41 -1.42 19.31
CA MET A 209 -1.16 -1.85 18.13
C MET A 209 -1.93 -3.14 18.38
N LYS A 210 -1.33 -4.13 19.05
CA LYS A 210 -2.01 -5.37 19.41
C LYS A 210 -3.22 -5.11 20.30
N GLU A 211 -3.08 -4.30 21.35
CA GLU A 211 -4.17 -3.98 22.27
C GLU A 211 -5.31 -3.26 21.57
N ALA A 212 -4.97 -2.33 20.65
CA ALA A 212 -5.95 -1.59 19.86
C ALA A 212 -6.55 -2.39 18.70
N GLY A 213 -6.04 -3.59 18.39
CA GLY A 213 -6.52 -4.43 17.28
C GLY A 213 -6.09 -3.94 15.89
N VAL A 214 -5.05 -3.09 15.81
CA VAL A 214 -4.48 -2.60 14.55
C VAL A 214 -3.76 -3.73 13.83
N VAL A 215 -3.89 -3.81 12.50
CA VAL A 215 -3.17 -4.78 11.67
C VAL A 215 -1.81 -4.20 11.27
N ALA A 216 -0.74 -4.98 11.43
CA ALA A 216 0.59 -4.63 10.95
C ALA A 216 0.75 -5.05 9.48
N THR A 217 0.74 -4.12 8.55
CA THR A 217 0.96 -4.40 7.11
C THR A 217 2.43 -4.22 6.76
N LEU A 218 3.13 -5.32 6.46
CA LEU A 218 4.56 -5.34 6.21
C LEU A 218 4.86 -5.36 4.71
N LEU A 219 5.87 -4.59 4.30
CA LEU A 219 6.16 -4.27 2.90
C LEU A 219 7.61 -4.67 2.51
N PRO A 220 7.93 -5.99 2.53
CA PRO A 220 9.31 -6.45 2.27
C PRO A 220 9.79 -6.13 0.85
N GLY A 221 8.88 -5.92 -0.10
CA GLY A 221 9.20 -5.52 -1.46
C GLY A 221 9.96 -4.20 -1.55
N THR A 222 9.55 -3.20 -0.78
CA THR A 222 10.19 -1.88 -0.69
C THR A 222 11.61 -1.98 -0.13
N THR A 223 11.78 -2.72 0.97
CA THR A 223 13.09 -2.99 1.57
C THR A 223 14.04 -3.66 0.57
N PHE A 224 13.54 -4.68 -0.13
CA PHE A 224 14.30 -5.41 -1.16
C PHE A 224 14.70 -4.51 -2.33
N TYR A 225 13.72 -3.79 -2.91
CA TYR A 225 13.91 -2.94 -4.08
C TYR A 225 14.88 -1.79 -3.84
N LEU A 226 14.84 -1.22 -2.63
CA LEU A 226 15.76 -0.15 -2.21
C LEU A 226 17.10 -0.67 -1.66
N SER A 227 17.30 -1.99 -1.61
CA SER A 227 18.50 -2.60 -1.03
C SER A 227 18.80 -2.14 0.40
N LYS A 228 17.75 -1.81 1.18
CA LYS A 228 17.91 -1.34 2.56
C LYS A 228 18.36 -2.50 3.48
N PRO A 229 19.23 -2.25 4.46
CA PRO A 229 19.56 -3.23 5.48
C PRO A 229 18.40 -3.41 6.47
N GLY A 230 18.05 -4.65 6.78
CA GLY A 230 17.02 -5.00 7.76
C GLY A 230 15.60 -4.92 7.20
N TYR A 231 14.71 -5.71 7.81
CA TYR A 231 13.29 -5.82 7.49
C TYR A 231 12.48 -5.53 8.75
N ALA A 232 11.19 -5.31 8.59
CA ALA A 232 10.28 -5.18 9.74
C ALA A 232 10.33 -6.44 10.63
N PRO A 233 10.20 -6.31 11.97
CA PRO A 233 10.37 -7.40 12.92
C PRO A 233 9.15 -8.35 12.96
N ALA A 234 8.82 -8.96 11.82
CA ALA A 234 7.62 -9.80 11.65
C ALA A 234 7.54 -10.93 12.69
N ARG A 235 8.65 -11.62 12.96
CA ARG A 235 8.66 -12.71 13.96
C ARG A 235 8.25 -12.22 15.33
N GLN A 236 8.79 -11.07 15.79
CA GLN A 236 8.42 -10.47 17.07
C GLN A 236 6.94 -10.06 17.11
N MET A 237 6.41 -9.52 16.00
CA MET A 237 5.01 -9.14 15.89
C MET A 237 4.09 -10.37 15.97
N LEU A 238 4.39 -11.43 15.22
CA LEU A 238 3.63 -12.69 15.24
C LEU A 238 3.68 -13.35 16.62
N ASP A 239 4.86 -13.46 17.24
CA ASP A 239 5.03 -14.07 18.56
C ASP A 239 4.31 -13.27 19.65
N SER A 240 4.18 -11.97 19.49
CA SER A 240 3.36 -11.13 20.37
C SER A 240 1.85 -11.39 20.22
N GLY A 241 1.43 -12.02 19.12
CA GLY A 241 0.03 -12.21 18.73
C GLY A 241 -0.58 -10.99 18.02
N LEU A 242 0.24 -10.05 17.54
CA LEU A 242 -0.20 -8.98 16.65
C LEU A 242 -0.56 -9.57 15.28
N ARG A 243 -1.71 -9.15 14.72
CA ARG A 243 -2.10 -9.59 13.37
C ARG A 243 -1.22 -8.93 12.33
N VAL A 244 -0.68 -9.75 11.42
CA VAL A 244 0.20 -9.31 10.35
C VAL A 244 -0.49 -9.45 8.99
N ALA A 245 -0.33 -8.48 8.12
CA ALA A 245 -0.62 -8.53 6.69
C ALA A 245 0.66 -8.31 5.89
N LEU A 246 0.67 -8.79 4.64
CA LEU A 246 1.72 -8.54 3.65
C LEU A 246 1.12 -7.81 2.46
N ALA A 247 1.86 -6.86 1.90
CA ALA A 247 1.47 -6.15 0.68
C ALA A 247 2.70 -5.80 -0.17
N THR A 248 2.47 -5.38 -1.42
CA THR A 248 3.56 -5.10 -2.37
C THR A 248 4.19 -3.73 -2.19
N ASP A 249 3.40 -2.75 -1.76
CA ASP A 249 3.75 -1.33 -1.87
C ASP A 249 4.09 -0.94 -3.32
N ARG A 250 3.30 -1.43 -4.29
CA ARG A 250 3.51 -1.09 -5.71
C ARG A 250 3.42 0.42 -5.93
N ASN A 251 4.55 1.04 -6.20
CA ASN A 251 4.65 2.48 -6.40
C ASN A 251 5.77 2.82 -7.42
N PRO A 252 5.87 4.06 -7.94
CA PRO A 252 6.86 4.40 -8.97
C PRO A 252 8.29 4.50 -8.45
N GLY A 253 8.51 4.73 -7.14
CA GLY A 253 9.81 5.12 -6.60
C GLY A 253 10.56 4.04 -5.86
N SER A 254 9.89 3.33 -4.98
CA SER A 254 10.51 2.45 -3.99
C SER A 254 10.15 0.98 -4.17
N CYS A 255 9.15 0.63 -4.99
CA CYS A 255 8.82 -0.77 -5.25
C CYS A 255 7.98 -0.94 -6.52
N THR A 256 8.49 -1.65 -7.52
CA THR A 256 7.72 -1.98 -8.73
C THR A 256 7.20 -3.42 -8.75
N VAL A 257 7.26 -4.12 -7.61
CA VAL A 257 6.78 -5.50 -7.49
C VAL A 257 5.26 -5.56 -7.60
N GLU A 258 4.75 -6.49 -8.41
CA GLU A 258 3.33 -6.72 -8.65
C GLU A 258 2.90 -8.15 -8.27
N SER A 259 3.83 -8.97 -7.75
CA SER A 259 3.61 -10.37 -7.39
C SER A 259 3.59 -10.57 -5.87
N MET A 260 2.42 -10.92 -5.34
CA MET A 260 2.32 -11.32 -3.92
C MET A 260 3.11 -12.59 -3.60
N LEU A 261 3.33 -13.50 -4.56
CA LEU A 261 4.16 -14.68 -4.33
C LEU A 261 5.62 -14.31 -4.04
N LEU A 262 6.16 -13.29 -4.73
CA LEU A 262 7.48 -12.74 -4.41
C LEU A 262 7.52 -12.13 -3.00
N ILE A 263 6.48 -11.39 -2.61
CA ILE A 263 6.35 -10.80 -1.27
C ILE A 263 6.32 -11.90 -0.19
N ILE A 264 5.56 -12.97 -0.39
CA ILE A 264 5.52 -14.15 0.46
C ILE A 264 6.92 -14.78 0.58
N GLY A 265 7.60 -14.97 -0.55
CA GLY A 265 8.97 -15.51 -0.58
C GLY A 265 9.96 -14.65 0.22
N LEU A 266 9.90 -13.32 0.08
CA LEU A 266 10.72 -12.39 0.85
C LEU A 266 10.41 -12.45 2.34
N ALA A 267 9.15 -12.55 2.74
CA ALA A 267 8.75 -12.64 4.14
C ALA A 267 9.30 -13.92 4.80
N VAL A 268 9.25 -15.05 4.11
CA VAL A 268 9.83 -16.31 4.60
C VAL A 268 11.35 -16.24 4.65
N GLN A 269 11.99 -15.74 3.59
CA GLN A 269 13.46 -15.71 3.47
C GLN A 269 14.13 -14.69 4.38
N ARG A 270 13.45 -13.57 4.71
CA ARG A 270 14.07 -12.39 5.32
C ARG A 270 13.46 -11.96 6.63
N MET A 271 12.23 -12.40 6.95
CA MET A 271 11.50 -11.89 8.11
C MET A 271 11.13 -12.98 9.13
N GLY A 272 11.63 -14.21 8.92
CA GLY A 272 11.43 -15.34 9.84
C GLY A 272 9.99 -15.86 9.91
N MET A 273 9.20 -15.61 8.88
CA MET A 273 7.85 -16.19 8.75
C MET A 273 7.91 -17.61 8.21
N THR A 274 7.02 -18.48 8.65
CA THR A 274 6.79 -19.77 7.99
C THR A 274 6.00 -19.60 6.69
N PRO A 275 6.03 -20.56 5.74
CA PRO A 275 5.21 -20.52 4.54
C PRO A 275 3.73 -20.25 4.81
N ILE A 276 3.14 -20.95 5.78
CA ILE A 276 1.73 -20.81 6.12
C ILE A 276 1.40 -19.44 6.70
N GLU A 277 2.24 -18.91 7.60
CA GLU A 277 2.07 -17.56 8.16
C GLU A 277 2.14 -16.48 7.07
N ALA A 278 3.05 -16.60 6.11
CA ALA A 278 3.19 -15.63 5.02
C ALA A 278 2.01 -15.69 4.02
N ILE A 279 1.49 -16.89 3.74
CA ILE A 279 0.28 -17.08 2.93
C ILE A 279 -0.94 -16.51 3.67
N GLU A 280 -1.10 -16.79 4.95
CA GLU A 280 -2.18 -16.25 5.77
C GLU A 280 -2.12 -14.72 5.84
N ALA A 281 -0.95 -14.15 6.05
CA ALA A 281 -0.74 -12.70 6.06
C ALA A 281 -1.09 -12.04 4.71
N SER A 282 -0.85 -12.71 3.57
CA SER A 282 -1.17 -12.22 2.23
C SER A 282 -2.62 -12.46 1.80
N THR A 283 -3.40 -13.18 2.58
CA THR A 283 -4.81 -13.52 2.32
C THR A 283 -5.72 -12.99 3.43
N PHE A 284 -5.86 -13.71 4.53
CA PHE A 284 -6.74 -13.34 5.65
C PHE A 284 -6.22 -12.10 6.40
N GLY A 285 -4.90 -11.98 6.61
CA GLY A 285 -4.28 -10.79 7.17
C GLY A 285 -4.57 -9.54 6.34
N GLY A 286 -4.38 -9.63 5.01
CA GLY A 286 -4.73 -8.55 4.07
C GLY A 286 -6.21 -8.19 4.10
N ALA A 287 -7.10 -9.18 4.31
CA ALA A 287 -8.53 -8.92 4.45
C ALA A 287 -8.85 -8.10 5.70
N PHE A 288 -8.20 -8.39 6.82
CA PHE A 288 -8.32 -7.58 8.03
C PHE A 288 -7.79 -6.16 7.84
N ALA A 289 -6.64 -5.99 7.16
CA ALA A 289 -6.06 -4.68 6.87
C ALA A 289 -6.95 -3.78 6.00
N LEU A 290 -7.97 -4.37 5.36
CA LEU A 290 -8.98 -3.67 4.54
C LEU A 290 -10.39 -3.73 5.13
N GLY A 291 -10.59 -4.35 6.32
CA GLY A 291 -11.92 -4.56 6.90
C GLY A 291 -12.83 -5.43 6.02
N ARG A 292 -12.26 -6.43 5.36
CA ARG A 292 -12.94 -7.33 4.41
C ARG A 292 -12.96 -8.79 4.88
N GLU A 293 -12.50 -9.10 6.08
CA GLU A 293 -12.36 -10.44 6.63
C GLU A 293 -13.67 -11.25 6.66
N LYS A 294 -14.81 -10.55 6.66
CA LYS A 294 -16.14 -11.18 6.59
C LYS A 294 -16.55 -11.56 5.17
N SER A 295 -15.95 -10.98 4.15
CA SER A 295 -16.34 -11.13 2.75
C SER A 295 -15.31 -11.83 1.87
N CYS A 296 -14.03 -11.85 2.25
CA CYS A 296 -12.95 -12.47 1.48
C CYS A 296 -11.74 -12.82 2.39
N GLY A 297 -10.65 -13.31 1.79
CA GLY A 297 -9.40 -13.64 2.49
C GLY A 297 -9.32 -15.10 2.97
N SER A 298 -10.41 -15.84 2.95
CA SER A 298 -10.46 -17.29 3.26
C SER A 298 -11.50 -18.00 2.39
N LEU A 299 -11.38 -19.31 2.25
CA LEU A 299 -12.31 -20.14 1.50
C LEU A 299 -13.40 -20.67 2.44
N GLU A 300 -14.45 -19.88 2.62
CA GLU A 300 -15.59 -20.20 3.49
C GLU A 300 -16.89 -19.96 2.75
N THR A 301 -17.93 -20.74 3.09
CA THR A 301 -19.28 -20.56 2.54
C THR A 301 -19.81 -19.16 2.84
N GLY A 302 -20.29 -18.47 1.81
CA GLY A 302 -20.83 -17.11 1.90
C GLY A 302 -19.80 -16.01 1.63
N LYS A 303 -18.51 -16.33 1.58
CA LYS A 303 -17.49 -15.39 1.15
C LYS A 303 -17.36 -15.34 -0.38
N ARG A 304 -16.78 -14.26 -0.87
CA ARG A 304 -16.49 -14.06 -2.28
C ARG A 304 -15.58 -15.17 -2.80
N ALA A 305 -15.92 -15.75 -3.95
CA ALA A 305 -15.15 -16.82 -4.58
C ALA A 305 -13.90 -16.25 -5.28
N ASP A 306 -12.92 -15.87 -4.46
CA ASP A 306 -11.59 -15.40 -4.87
C ASP A 306 -10.58 -16.50 -4.54
N LEU A 307 -9.97 -17.09 -5.56
CA LEU A 307 -9.05 -18.21 -5.37
C LEU A 307 -8.00 -18.28 -6.47
N ILE A 308 -6.88 -18.91 -6.14
CA ILE A 308 -5.81 -19.22 -7.08
C ILE A 308 -5.60 -20.73 -7.07
N LEU A 309 -5.54 -21.32 -8.27
CA LEU A 309 -5.11 -22.70 -8.43
C LEU A 309 -3.63 -22.71 -8.80
N TRP A 310 -2.83 -23.42 -7.98
CA TRP A 310 -1.39 -23.53 -8.14
C TRP A 310 -0.98 -24.91 -8.66
N ASP A 311 0.13 -24.97 -9.36
CA ASP A 311 0.83 -26.19 -9.74
C ASP A 311 1.94 -26.50 -8.71
N ALA A 312 1.50 -26.73 -7.49
CA ALA A 312 2.33 -27.07 -6.35
C ALA A 312 1.63 -28.17 -5.52
N ALA A 313 2.40 -29.07 -4.93
CA ALA A 313 1.85 -30.14 -4.12
C ALA A 313 1.33 -29.66 -2.77
N ASP A 314 1.99 -28.63 -2.20
CA ASP A 314 1.67 -28.03 -0.92
C ASP A 314 2.17 -26.58 -0.84
N GLU A 315 1.91 -25.92 0.28
CA GLU A 315 2.35 -24.55 0.56
C GLU A 315 3.86 -24.40 0.64
N ASN A 316 4.58 -25.45 1.05
CA ASN A 316 6.03 -25.40 1.15
C ASN A 316 6.67 -25.38 -0.23
N GLN A 317 6.21 -26.21 -1.16
CA GLN A 317 6.64 -26.20 -2.55
C GLN A 317 6.31 -24.86 -3.21
N LEU A 318 5.12 -24.34 -2.99
CA LEU A 318 4.71 -23.04 -3.53
C LEU A 318 5.68 -21.94 -3.11
N VAL A 319 6.03 -21.86 -1.83
CA VAL A 319 6.92 -20.83 -1.31
C VAL A 319 8.40 -21.12 -1.63
N TYR A 320 8.81 -22.38 -1.71
CA TYR A 320 10.16 -22.76 -2.14
C TYR A 320 10.46 -22.27 -3.56
N GLU A 321 9.46 -22.35 -4.44
CA GLU A 321 9.56 -21.93 -5.84
C GLU A 321 8.96 -20.53 -6.11
N PHE A 322 8.99 -19.64 -5.13
CA PHE A 322 8.32 -18.32 -5.17
C PHE A 322 8.72 -17.43 -6.37
N ALA A 323 9.87 -17.68 -7.00
CA ALA A 323 10.33 -16.96 -8.19
C ALA A 323 9.78 -17.54 -9.50
N ASN A 324 9.11 -18.70 -9.45
CA ASN A 324 8.56 -19.38 -10.62
C ASN A 324 7.06 -19.08 -10.78
N ASN A 325 6.59 -19.16 -12.02
CA ASN A 325 5.16 -19.01 -12.30
C ASN A 325 4.44 -20.36 -12.17
N LEU A 326 4.14 -20.76 -10.94
CA LEU A 326 3.36 -21.97 -10.64
C LEU A 326 1.83 -21.77 -10.73
N LYS A 327 1.39 -20.58 -11.09
CA LYS A 327 -0.03 -20.26 -11.14
C LYS A 327 -0.70 -20.88 -12.38
N ARG A 328 -1.76 -21.69 -12.16
CA ARG A 328 -2.60 -22.27 -13.21
C ARG A 328 -3.78 -21.38 -13.58
N SER A 329 -4.45 -20.81 -12.59
CA SER A 329 -5.58 -19.92 -12.84
C SER A 329 -5.89 -19.05 -11.61
N VAL A 330 -6.47 -17.89 -11.87
CA VAL A 330 -6.97 -16.93 -10.87
C VAL A 330 -8.47 -16.76 -11.07
N TRP A 331 -9.21 -16.72 -10.00
CA TRP A 331 -10.64 -16.49 -9.98
C TRP A 331 -10.95 -15.33 -9.06
N ALA A 332 -11.72 -14.36 -9.55
CA ALA A 332 -12.18 -13.22 -8.79
C ALA A 332 -13.71 -13.15 -8.86
N GLY A 333 -14.38 -13.19 -7.71
CA GLY A 333 -15.84 -13.21 -7.64
C GLY A 333 -16.48 -14.37 -8.42
N GLY A 334 -15.82 -15.55 -8.45
CA GLY A 334 -16.27 -16.71 -9.19
C GLY A 334 -16.00 -16.66 -10.71
N ARG A 335 -15.39 -15.60 -11.22
CA ARG A 335 -15.03 -15.46 -12.65
C ARG A 335 -13.54 -15.71 -12.83
N ARG A 336 -13.17 -16.56 -13.78
CA ARG A 336 -11.78 -16.78 -14.14
C ARG A 336 -11.20 -15.51 -14.79
N ILE A 337 -10.07 -15.06 -14.28
CA ILE A 337 -9.29 -14.00 -14.90
C ILE A 337 -8.44 -14.65 -15.98
N SER A 338 -8.58 -14.20 -17.25
CA SER A 338 -7.73 -14.68 -18.34
C SER A 338 -6.29 -14.24 -18.09
N ASP A 339 -5.32 -15.15 -18.22
CA ASP A 339 -3.92 -14.78 -18.23
C ASP A 339 -3.63 -13.82 -19.37
N ALA A 340 -2.98 -12.68 -19.08
CA ALA A 340 -2.53 -11.73 -20.11
C ALA A 340 -1.47 -12.33 -21.06
N THR A 341 -1.01 -13.57 -20.80
CA THR A 341 -0.02 -14.33 -21.57
C THR A 341 -0.63 -15.33 -22.56
N ALA A 342 -1.96 -15.40 -22.68
CA ALA A 342 -2.61 -16.34 -23.60
C ALA A 342 -2.71 -15.82 -25.06
N ASN A 343 -2.18 -14.63 -25.35
CA ASN A 343 -2.10 -14.07 -26.70
C ASN A 343 -0.66 -13.57 -26.99
N SER A 344 0.27 -14.50 -27.15
CA SER A 344 1.53 -14.28 -27.87
C SER A 344 1.82 -15.46 -28.77
#